data_cda29c093b3d3becdcd0fa04d775b3e3
#
_entry.id   cda29c093b3d3becdcd0fa04d775b3e3
#
_cell.length_a   1.000
_cell.length_b   1.000
_cell.length_c   1.000
_cell.angle_alpha   90.00
_cell.angle_beta   90.00
_cell.angle_gamma   90.00
#
_symmetry.space_group_name_H-M   'P 1'
#
loop_
_entity.id
_entity.type
_entity.pdbx_description
1 polymer ?
#
loop_
_entity_poly.entity_id
_entity_poly.type
_entity_poly.pdbx_seq_one_letter_code
_entity_poly.pdbx_strand_id
1 'polypeptide(L)'
;MNYTNLLLAILIPILLYILYHLRILIGLLRTRNEIEAQELDLLLSEDDRKPDPLFNEVISITQEHDKITTELLQNIFDIGYDRACQIIDHLEEVGIVSAQVGNEPRKVIRKVRTN
;
A
#
# COMPACT_ATOMS: atom_id res chain seq x y z
N MET A 1 47.84 -33.54 32.12
CA MET A 1 46.88 -32.73 31.34
C MET A 1 47.34 -31.27 31.44
N ASN A 2 47.69 -30.70 30.32
CA ASN A 2 48.14 -29.32 30.30
C ASN A 2 46.94 -28.38 30.48
N TYR A 3 47.08 -27.29 31.19
CA TYR A 3 46.05 -26.27 31.41
C TYR A 3 45.40 -25.80 30.12
N THR A 4 46.16 -25.74 29.04
CA THR A 4 45.68 -25.39 27.71
C THR A 4 44.63 -26.36 27.17
N ASN A 5 44.80 -27.68 27.34
CA ASN A 5 43.86 -28.68 26.92
C ASN A 5 42.59 -28.67 27.77
N LEU A 6 42.68 -28.39 29.04
CA LEU A 6 41.55 -28.24 29.94
C LEU A 6 40.71 -27.02 29.58
N LEU A 7 41.37 -25.87 29.30
CA LEU A 7 40.70 -24.66 28.86
C LEU A 7 39.98 -24.84 27.51
N LEU A 8 40.58 -25.52 26.55
CA LEU A 8 39.96 -25.85 25.26
C LEU A 8 38.75 -26.79 25.44
N ALA A 9 38.85 -27.77 26.34
CA ALA A 9 37.74 -28.68 26.63
C ALA A 9 36.53 -27.98 27.23
N ILE A 10 36.68 -26.85 27.91
CA ILE A 10 35.62 -26.06 28.51
C ILE A 10 35.10 -25.01 27.50
N LEU A 11 36.01 -24.36 26.74
CA LEU A 11 35.68 -23.27 25.81
C LEU A 11 34.94 -23.76 24.56
N ILE A 12 35.28 -24.91 24.03
CA ILE A 12 34.65 -25.45 22.81
C ILE A 12 33.16 -25.70 23.00
N PRO A 13 32.67 -26.42 24.05
CA PRO A 13 31.26 -26.62 24.24
C PRO A 13 30.48 -25.32 24.53
N ILE A 14 31.10 -24.37 25.23
CA ILE A 14 30.50 -23.06 25.50
C ILE A 14 30.34 -22.29 24.19
N LEU A 15 31.35 -22.28 23.34
CA LEU A 15 31.29 -21.62 22.04
C LEU A 15 30.21 -22.26 21.14
N LEU A 16 30.13 -23.57 21.11
CA LEU A 16 29.08 -24.31 20.37
C LEU A 16 27.69 -24.01 20.88
N TYR A 17 27.54 -23.90 22.21
CA TYR A 17 26.26 -23.52 22.84
C TYR A 17 25.85 -22.09 22.45
N ILE A 18 26.76 -21.14 22.48
CA ILE A 18 26.52 -19.75 22.06
C ILE A 18 26.15 -19.68 20.58
N LEU A 19 26.88 -20.38 19.71
CA LEU A 19 26.60 -20.44 18.29
C LEU A 19 25.23 -21.06 18.00
N TYR A 20 24.84 -22.08 18.73
CA TYR A 20 23.52 -22.71 18.61
C TYR A 20 22.39 -21.74 18.96
N HIS A 21 22.52 -21.04 20.12
CA HIS A 21 21.52 -20.04 20.52
C HIS A 21 21.49 -18.85 19.58
N LEU A 22 22.65 -18.42 19.08
CA LEU A 22 22.71 -17.33 18.10
C LEU A 22 21.99 -17.70 16.80
N ARG A 23 22.13 -18.94 16.32
CA ARG A 23 21.39 -19.44 15.16
C ARG A 23 19.89 -19.45 15.35
N ILE A 24 19.43 -19.87 16.52
CA ILE A 24 17.98 -19.83 16.85
C ILE A 24 17.48 -18.40 16.86
N LEU A 25 18.22 -17.47 17.48
CA LEU A 25 17.84 -16.06 17.54
C LEU A 25 17.79 -15.42 16.15
N ILE A 26 18.77 -15.70 15.29
CA ILE A 26 18.79 -15.23 13.90
C ILE A 26 17.60 -15.82 13.11
N GLY A 27 17.29 -17.09 13.30
CA GLY A 27 16.14 -17.74 12.70
C GLY A 27 14.81 -17.07 13.09
N LEU A 28 14.62 -16.78 14.38
CA LEU A 28 13.42 -16.09 14.88
C LEU A 28 13.29 -14.65 14.35
N LEU A 29 14.39 -13.91 14.27
CA LEU A 29 14.39 -12.56 13.68
C LEU A 29 14.08 -12.58 12.18
N ARG A 30 14.59 -13.59 11.48
CA ARG A 30 14.32 -13.76 10.04
C ARG A 30 12.86 -14.08 9.75
N THR A 31 12.27 -15.02 10.51
CA THR A 31 10.83 -15.34 10.36
C THR A 31 9.95 -14.17 10.70
N ARG A 32 10.32 -13.36 11.68
CA ARG A 32 9.59 -12.13 12.01
C ARG A 32 9.59 -11.12 10.86
N ASN A 33 10.75 -10.89 10.25
CA ASN A 33 10.87 -9.98 9.11
C ASN A 33 10.09 -10.48 7.88
N GLU A 34 10.07 -11.80 7.65
CA GLU A 34 9.30 -12.41 6.56
C GLU A 34 7.79 -12.25 6.80
N ILE A 35 7.32 -12.41 8.04
CA ILE A 35 5.91 -12.21 8.41
C ILE A 35 5.51 -10.73 8.25
N GLU A 36 6.31 -9.80 8.74
CA GLU A 36 6.05 -8.37 8.58
C GLU A 36 6.02 -7.95 7.11
N ALA A 37 6.91 -8.51 6.28
CA ALA A 37 6.92 -8.24 4.84
C ALA A 37 5.68 -8.82 4.12
N GLN A 38 5.25 -10.02 4.49
CA GLN A 38 4.04 -10.64 3.95
C GLN A 38 2.77 -9.90 4.39
N GLU A 39 2.70 -9.48 5.64
CA GLU A 39 1.58 -8.69 6.16
C GLU A 39 1.50 -7.33 5.45
N LEU A 40 2.63 -6.67 5.23
CA LEU A 40 2.70 -5.43 4.47
C LEU A 40 2.28 -5.63 3.01
N ASP A 41 2.76 -6.69 2.36
CA ASP A 41 2.40 -7.02 0.98
C ASP A 41 0.89 -7.34 0.86
N LEU A 42 0.34 -8.05 1.85
CA LEU A 42 -1.10 -8.32 1.92
C LEU A 42 -1.91 -7.03 2.11
N LEU A 43 -1.50 -6.16 3.03
CA LEU A 43 -2.14 -4.84 3.24
C LEU A 43 -2.04 -3.95 2.00
N LEU A 44 -0.93 -4.01 1.27
CA LEU A 44 -0.75 -3.28 0.01
C LEU A 44 -1.51 -3.94 -1.15
N SER A 45 -1.73 -5.25 -1.11
CA SER A 45 -2.51 -5.97 -2.12
C SER A 45 -4.02 -5.88 -1.89
N GLU A 46 -4.45 -5.71 -0.64
CA GLU A 46 -5.86 -5.38 -0.32
C GLU A 46 -6.22 -3.93 -0.67
N ASP A 47 -5.24 -3.12 -0.95
CA ASP A 47 -5.48 -1.87 -1.63
C ASP A 47 -5.71 -2.16 -3.12
N ASP A 48 -6.90 -2.61 -3.48
CA ASP A 48 -7.48 -2.59 -4.83
C ASP A 48 -7.54 -1.15 -5.41
N ARG A 49 -6.83 -0.23 -4.79
CA ARG A 49 -6.67 1.17 -5.15
C ARG A 49 -5.51 1.40 -6.11
N LYS A 50 -5.20 0.42 -6.96
CA LYS A 50 -4.56 0.81 -8.21
C LYS A 50 -5.50 1.82 -8.86
N PRO A 51 -5.04 3.05 -9.07
CA PRO A 51 -5.90 4.03 -9.73
C PRO A 51 -6.40 3.39 -11.02
N ASP A 52 -7.69 3.51 -11.28
CA ASP A 52 -8.29 3.05 -12.53
C ASP A 52 -7.44 3.60 -13.69
N PRO A 53 -7.18 2.83 -14.76
CA PRO A 53 -6.46 3.31 -15.93
C PRO A 53 -6.99 4.63 -16.50
N LEU A 54 -8.29 4.88 -16.34
CA LEU A 54 -8.94 6.13 -16.77
C LEU A 54 -8.75 7.30 -15.79
N PHE A 55 -8.15 7.08 -14.62
CA PHE A 55 -8.05 8.09 -13.57
C PHE A 55 -7.36 9.38 -14.04
N ASN A 56 -6.26 9.26 -14.78
CA ASN A 56 -5.55 10.42 -15.34
C ASN A 56 -6.37 11.17 -16.38
N GLU A 57 -7.15 10.46 -17.19
CA GLU A 57 -8.03 11.07 -18.18
C GLU A 57 -9.19 11.80 -17.49
N VAL A 58 -9.74 11.22 -16.41
CA VAL A 58 -10.76 11.88 -15.58
C VAL A 58 -10.22 13.14 -14.91
N ILE A 59 -8.97 13.12 -14.43
CA ILE A 59 -8.32 14.34 -13.90
C ILE A 59 -8.30 15.43 -14.97
N SER A 60 -8.00 15.10 -16.21
CA SER A 60 -8.01 16.07 -17.31
C SER A 60 -9.41 16.70 -17.50
N ILE A 61 -10.46 15.92 -17.38
CA ILE A 61 -11.85 16.40 -17.45
C ILE A 61 -12.20 17.32 -16.29
N THR A 62 -11.67 17.08 -15.09
CA THR A 62 -11.89 17.96 -13.92
C THR A 62 -11.34 19.38 -14.14
N GLN A 63 -10.44 19.56 -15.10
CA GLN A 63 -9.93 20.90 -15.43
C GLN A 63 -10.93 21.70 -16.26
N GLU A 64 -11.74 21.03 -17.06
CA GLU A 64 -12.74 21.64 -17.95
C GLU A 64 -14.09 21.82 -17.29
N HIS A 65 -14.39 20.99 -16.29
CA HIS A 65 -15.67 20.98 -15.58
C HIS A 65 -15.50 21.42 -14.13
N ASP A 66 -16.41 22.23 -13.62
CA ASP A 66 -16.43 22.63 -12.21
C ASP A 66 -17.19 21.65 -11.31
N LYS A 67 -17.94 20.73 -11.92
CA LYS A 67 -18.71 19.69 -11.24
C LYS A 67 -18.55 18.36 -11.96
N ILE A 68 -18.44 17.30 -11.19
CA ILE A 68 -18.35 15.93 -11.68
C ILE A 68 -19.53 15.10 -11.15
N THR A 69 -20.13 14.35 -12.05
CA THR A 69 -21.20 13.39 -11.74
C THR A 69 -20.86 12.01 -12.30
N THR A 70 -21.46 10.97 -11.73
CA THR A 70 -21.35 9.61 -12.27
C THR A 70 -21.86 9.54 -13.72
N GLU A 71 -22.98 10.22 -14.01
CA GLU A 71 -23.53 10.27 -15.38
C GLU A 71 -22.57 10.89 -16.39
N LEU A 72 -21.86 11.96 -15.98
CA LEU A 72 -20.86 12.58 -16.84
C LEU A 72 -19.75 11.59 -17.22
N LEU A 73 -19.21 10.88 -16.24
CA LEU A 73 -18.18 9.88 -16.47
C LEU A 73 -18.67 8.69 -17.28
N GLN A 74 -19.89 8.21 -17.02
CA GLN A 74 -20.49 7.14 -17.79
C GLN A 74 -20.66 7.52 -19.27
N ASN A 75 -21.10 8.75 -19.55
CA ASN A 75 -21.32 9.23 -20.91
C ASN A 75 -20.02 9.47 -21.67
N ILE A 76 -18.99 10.02 -21.00
CA ILE A 76 -17.71 10.33 -21.66
C ILE A 76 -16.88 9.08 -21.93
N PHE A 77 -16.83 8.15 -20.97
CA PHE A 77 -15.95 6.98 -21.02
C PHE A 77 -16.67 5.67 -21.36
N ASP A 78 -17.99 5.68 -21.50
CA ASP A 78 -18.81 4.47 -21.73
C ASP A 78 -18.53 3.39 -20.69
N ILE A 79 -18.55 3.76 -19.42
CA ILE A 79 -18.31 2.89 -18.27
C ILE A 79 -19.57 2.66 -17.45
N GLY A 80 -19.59 1.57 -16.66
CA GLY A 80 -20.67 1.27 -15.73
C GLY A 80 -20.73 2.24 -14.55
N TYR A 81 -21.89 2.27 -13.89
CA TYR A 81 -22.13 3.11 -12.71
C TYR A 81 -21.15 2.85 -11.57
N ASP A 82 -20.91 1.58 -11.21
CA ASP A 82 -20.04 1.21 -10.11
C ASP A 82 -18.59 1.68 -10.33
N ARG A 83 -18.10 1.53 -11.55
CA ARG A 83 -16.76 2.00 -11.92
C ARG A 83 -16.67 3.52 -11.88
N ALA A 84 -17.67 4.23 -12.33
CA ALA A 84 -17.74 5.69 -12.24
C ALA A 84 -17.74 6.16 -10.79
N CYS A 85 -18.49 5.50 -9.90
CA CYS A 85 -18.49 5.78 -8.46
C CYS A 85 -17.11 5.57 -7.84
N GLN A 86 -16.44 4.46 -8.13
CA GLN A 86 -15.09 4.17 -7.62
C GLN A 86 -14.06 5.24 -8.03
N ILE A 87 -14.13 5.70 -9.28
CA ILE A 87 -13.26 6.77 -9.77
C ILE A 87 -13.54 8.08 -9.02
N ILE A 88 -14.80 8.44 -8.81
CA ILE A 88 -15.17 9.66 -8.08
C ILE A 88 -14.75 9.57 -6.61
N ASP A 89 -14.93 8.43 -5.96
CA ASP A 89 -14.48 8.22 -4.58
C ASP A 89 -12.96 8.37 -4.45
N HIS A 90 -12.21 7.86 -5.43
CA HIS A 90 -10.76 8.04 -5.47
C HIS A 90 -10.37 9.52 -5.70
N LEU A 91 -11.10 10.25 -6.55
CA LEU A 91 -10.91 11.70 -6.70
C LEU A 91 -11.17 12.48 -5.40
N GLU A 92 -12.14 12.04 -4.61
CA GLU A 92 -12.40 12.59 -3.27
C GLU A 92 -11.23 12.30 -2.31
N GLU A 93 -10.74 11.07 -2.27
CA GLU A 93 -9.62 10.67 -1.41
C GLU A 93 -8.35 11.47 -1.68
N VAL A 94 -8.05 11.76 -2.94
CA VAL A 94 -6.90 12.59 -3.33
C VAL A 94 -7.17 14.09 -3.26
N GLY A 95 -8.38 14.50 -2.88
CA GLY A 95 -8.75 15.88 -2.65
C GLY A 95 -8.99 16.73 -3.91
N ILE A 96 -9.36 16.11 -5.02
CA ILE A 96 -9.69 16.81 -6.27
C ILE A 96 -11.14 17.25 -6.31
N VAL A 97 -12.06 16.42 -5.79
CA VAL A 97 -13.49 16.73 -5.69
C VAL A 97 -13.95 16.76 -4.25
N SER A 98 -15.05 17.48 -3.99
CA SER A 98 -15.66 17.58 -2.67
C SER A 98 -16.32 16.27 -2.23
N ALA A 99 -16.50 16.11 -0.92
CA ALA A 99 -17.31 15.05 -0.36
C ALA A 99 -18.75 15.10 -0.87
N GLN A 100 -19.41 13.94 -0.88
CA GLN A 100 -20.80 13.87 -1.30
C GLN A 100 -21.73 14.55 -0.28
N VAL A 101 -22.57 15.40 -0.79
CA VAL A 101 -23.65 16.05 -0.02
C VAL A 101 -24.98 15.71 -0.72
N GLY A 102 -25.71 14.75 -0.16
CA GLY A 102 -26.95 14.28 -0.75
C GLY A 102 -26.78 13.76 -2.18
N ASN A 103 -27.65 14.18 -3.09
CA ASN A 103 -27.61 13.84 -4.51
C ASN A 103 -26.96 14.95 -5.39
N GLU A 104 -26.29 15.90 -4.77
CA GLU A 104 -25.66 17.00 -5.50
C GLU A 104 -24.42 16.52 -6.29
N PRO A 105 -24.16 17.13 -7.47
CA PRO A 105 -22.90 16.93 -8.18
C PRO A 105 -21.70 17.29 -7.33
N ARG A 106 -20.63 16.50 -7.43
CA ARG A 106 -19.36 16.79 -6.73
C ARG A 106 -18.72 18.05 -7.32
N LYS A 107 -18.33 18.98 -6.48
CA LYS A 107 -17.59 20.18 -6.91
C LYS A 107 -16.12 19.85 -7.06
N VAL A 108 -15.50 20.33 -8.15
CA VAL A 108 -14.05 20.28 -8.32
C VAL A 108 -13.41 21.36 -7.44
N ILE A 109 -12.71 20.94 -6.40
CA ILE A 109 -12.07 21.82 -5.42
C ILE A 109 -10.59 22.10 -5.71
N ARG A 110 -9.96 21.22 -6.49
CA ARG A 110 -8.55 21.33 -6.88
C ARG A 110 -8.36 20.96 -8.34
N LYS A 111 -7.84 21.90 -9.12
CA LYS A 111 -7.45 21.65 -10.51
C LYS A 111 -5.97 21.25 -10.56
N VAL A 112 -5.72 20.00 -10.94
CA VAL A 112 -4.36 19.44 -11.06
C VAL A 112 -3.95 19.56 -12.53
N ARG A 113 -2.89 20.30 -12.79
CA ARG A 113 -2.30 20.33 -14.15
C ARG A 113 -1.57 19.00 -14.38
N THR A 114 -2.08 18.21 -15.30
CA THR A 114 -1.36 17.07 -15.86
C THR A 114 -0.41 17.64 -16.93
N ASN A 115 0.86 17.49 -16.66
CA ASN A 115 1.89 17.82 -17.66
C ASN A 115 1.96 16.72 -18.71
#